data_4e2bfb07fd9209ba9716671179375ec7
#
_entry.id   4e2bfb07fd9209ba9716671179375ec7
#
_cell.length_a   1.000
_cell.length_b   1.000
_cell.length_c   1.000
_cell.angle_alpha   90.00
_cell.angle_beta   90.00
_cell.angle_gamma   90.00
#
_symmetry.space_group_name_H-M   'P 1'
#
loop_
_entity.id
_entity.type
_entity.pdbx_description
1 polymer ?
#
loop_
_entity_poly.entity_id
_entity_poly.type
_entity_poly.pdbx_seq_one_letter_code
_entity_poly.pdbx_strand_id
1 'polypeptide(L)'
;REFQVAVIEEAMSNFHRYFFIMPTLARFELELHERTERGQPLTSSTMIELMADLFAEGYGDDLAMDRERTGITWAEFSTHMYSNFYVYQYATGISGANALAANILAGASGAVERYLEFLHAGGALYPLDALQRAGVDLSAPEPVDAAFAVLADYVTRLESLLM
;
A
#
# COMPACT_ATOMS: atom_id res chain seq x y z
N ARG A 1 17.93 -18.74 11.77
CA ARG A 1 16.48 -18.87 11.81
C ARG A 1 15.84 -17.58 12.38
N GLU A 2 16.09 -17.22 13.64
CA GLU A 2 15.49 -16.05 14.29
C GLU A 2 15.69 -14.73 13.51
N PHE A 3 16.89 -14.48 13.04
CA PHE A 3 17.19 -13.29 12.22
C PHE A 3 16.39 -13.27 10.90
N GLN A 4 16.22 -14.44 10.25
CA GLN A 4 15.43 -14.54 9.02
C GLN A 4 13.95 -14.30 9.30
N VAL A 5 13.40 -14.81 10.40
CA VAL A 5 12.04 -14.52 10.84
C VAL A 5 11.85 -13.02 11.04
N ALA A 6 12.72 -12.37 11.81
CA ALA A 6 12.62 -10.93 12.06
C ALA A 6 12.66 -10.08 10.78
N VAL A 7 13.50 -10.45 9.79
CA VAL A 7 13.56 -9.73 8.51
C VAL A 7 12.28 -9.90 7.69
N ILE A 8 11.70 -11.11 7.69
CA ILE A 8 10.43 -11.36 6.98
C ILE A 8 9.27 -10.64 7.67
N GLU A 9 9.20 -10.71 9.00
CA GLU A 9 8.15 -10.00 9.77
C GLU A 9 8.20 -8.48 9.54
N GLU A 10 9.40 -7.87 9.49
CA GLU A 10 9.55 -6.46 9.16
C GLU A 10 9.07 -6.14 7.74
N ALA A 11 9.42 -6.98 6.76
CA ALA A 11 8.95 -6.82 5.40
C ALA A 11 7.42 -6.95 5.30
N MET A 12 6.82 -7.95 5.97
CA MET A 12 5.36 -8.13 6.03
C MET A 12 4.66 -6.97 6.76
N SER A 13 5.28 -6.38 7.80
CA SER A 13 4.78 -5.19 8.47
C SER A 13 4.67 -3.99 7.53
N ASN A 14 5.63 -3.82 6.61
CA ASN A 14 5.58 -2.80 5.57
C ASN A 14 4.42 -3.04 4.59
N PHE A 15 4.19 -4.30 4.17
CA PHE A 15 3.02 -4.65 3.37
C PHE A 15 1.71 -4.35 4.11
N HIS A 16 1.58 -4.75 5.38
CA HIS A 16 0.41 -4.45 6.19
C HIS A 16 0.11 -2.94 6.21
N ARG A 17 1.12 -2.11 6.47
CA ARG A 17 0.95 -0.66 6.52
C ARG A 17 0.58 -0.08 5.15
N TYR A 18 1.34 -0.41 4.11
CA TYR A 18 1.25 0.29 2.82
C TYR A 18 0.27 -0.34 1.82
N PHE A 19 -0.04 -1.62 1.97
CA PHE A 19 -0.97 -2.35 1.10
C PHE A 19 -2.36 -2.59 1.69
N PHE A 20 -2.52 -2.48 3.01
CA PHE A 20 -3.81 -2.67 3.67
C PHE A 20 -4.28 -1.39 4.37
N ILE A 21 -3.50 -0.83 5.29
CA ILE A 21 -3.93 0.36 6.04
C ILE A 21 -4.07 1.57 5.10
N MET A 22 -3.06 1.90 4.31
CA MET A 22 -3.08 3.11 3.48
C MET A 22 -4.16 3.09 2.38
N PRO A 23 -4.42 1.99 1.65
CA PRO A 23 -5.56 1.93 0.74
C PRO A 23 -6.92 2.03 1.45
N THR A 24 -7.06 1.47 2.65
CA THR A 24 -8.28 1.64 3.46
C THR A 24 -8.51 3.10 3.82
N LEU A 25 -7.46 3.81 4.23
CA LEU A 25 -7.51 5.26 4.46
C LEU A 25 -7.82 6.06 3.19
N ALA A 26 -7.30 5.64 2.04
CA ALA A 26 -7.60 6.30 0.76
C ALA A 26 -9.08 6.12 0.37
N ARG A 27 -9.66 4.94 0.58
CA ARG A 27 -11.10 4.69 0.38
C ARG A 27 -11.95 5.51 1.35
N PHE A 28 -11.52 5.59 2.60
CA PHE A 28 -12.18 6.42 3.60
C PHE A 28 -12.17 7.89 3.18
N GLU A 29 -11.02 8.44 2.78
CA GLU A 29 -10.89 9.80 2.28
C GLU A 29 -11.83 10.06 1.10
N LEU A 30 -11.86 9.18 0.10
CA LEU A 30 -12.75 9.28 -1.06
C LEU A 30 -14.22 9.34 -0.62
N GLU A 31 -14.65 8.43 0.25
CA GLU A 31 -16.04 8.39 0.72
C GLU A 31 -16.43 9.65 1.54
N LEU A 32 -15.48 10.23 2.30
CA LEU A 32 -15.74 11.51 3.00
C LEU A 32 -16.00 12.65 2.00
N HIS A 33 -15.20 12.74 0.93
CA HIS A 33 -15.40 13.72 -0.14
C HIS A 33 -16.74 13.51 -0.83
N GLU A 34 -17.07 12.30 -1.22
CA GLU A 34 -18.32 11.97 -1.89
C GLU A 34 -19.54 12.24 -0.99
N ARG A 35 -19.49 11.91 0.29
CA ARG A 35 -20.57 12.25 1.25
C ARG A 35 -20.77 13.76 1.36
N THR A 36 -19.67 14.50 1.42
CA THR A 36 -19.71 15.98 1.48
C THR A 36 -20.36 16.56 0.22
N GLU A 37 -19.97 16.07 -0.95
CA GLU A 37 -20.54 16.49 -2.24
C GLU A 37 -22.04 16.18 -2.35
N ARG A 38 -22.46 15.04 -1.76
CA ARG A 38 -23.88 14.65 -1.66
C ARG A 38 -24.66 15.40 -0.55
N GLY A 39 -24.00 16.32 0.19
CA GLY A 39 -24.60 17.06 1.31
C GLY A 39 -24.92 16.21 2.54
N GLN A 40 -24.26 15.06 2.69
CA GLN A 40 -24.43 14.16 3.83
C GLN A 40 -23.61 14.64 5.03
N PRO A 41 -24.13 14.60 6.26
CA PRO A 41 -23.39 15.05 7.43
C PRO A 41 -22.24 14.10 7.77
N LEU A 42 -21.10 14.68 8.11
CA LEU A 42 -19.95 13.96 8.68
C LEU A 42 -19.92 14.22 10.20
N THR A 43 -20.14 13.19 10.97
CA THR A 43 -20.00 13.21 12.44
C THR A 43 -18.90 12.24 12.85
N SER A 44 -18.37 12.38 14.06
CA SER A 44 -17.39 11.42 14.59
C SER A 44 -17.91 9.99 14.55
N SER A 45 -19.16 9.77 14.90
CA SER A 45 -19.79 8.43 14.90
C SER A 45 -19.85 7.85 13.48
N THR A 46 -20.32 8.62 12.49
CA THR A 46 -20.41 8.12 11.10
C THR A 46 -19.04 7.88 10.48
N MET A 47 -18.02 8.62 10.90
CA MET A 47 -16.64 8.41 10.46
C MET A 47 -16.04 7.14 11.10
N ILE A 48 -16.28 6.91 12.40
CA ILE A 48 -15.84 5.68 13.09
C ILE A 48 -16.51 4.44 12.48
N GLU A 49 -17.82 4.49 12.23
CA GLU A 49 -18.55 3.39 11.60
C GLU A 49 -18.01 3.08 10.20
N LEU A 50 -17.85 4.10 9.35
CA LEU A 50 -17.31 3.95 8.00
C LEU A 50 -15.90 3.32 8.02
N MET A 51 -15.01 3.81 8.85
CA MET A 51 -13.65 3.28 8.93
C MET A 51 -13.66 1.82 9.41
N ALA A 52 -14.49 1.49 10.42
CA ALA A 52 -14.64 0.12 10.90
C ALA A 52 -15.20 -0.82 9.83
N ASP A 53 -16.16 -0.37 9.02
CA ASP A 53 -16.70 -1.14 7.90
C ASP A 53 -15.66 -1.42 6.82
N LEU A 54 -14.85 -0.42 6.45
CA LEU A 54 -13.79 -0.57 5.47
C LEU A 54 -12.70 -1.54 5.94
N PHE A 55 -12.33 -1.50 7.20
CA PHE A 55 -11.41 -2.49 7.77
C PHE A 55 -12.03 -3.89 7.85
N ALA A 56 -13.30 -4.02 8.23
CA ALA A 56 -14.00 -5.30 8.24
C ALA A 56 -14.04 -5.94 6.85
N GLU A 57 -14.29 -5.15 5.80
CA GLU A 57 -14.22 -5.63 4.42
C GLU A 57 -12.81 -6.15 4.06
N GLY A 58 -11.76 -5.43 4.47
CA GLY A 58 -10.38 -5.77 4.14
C GLY A 58 -9.85 -7.00 4.89
N TYR A 59 -10.22 -7.16 6.17
CA TYR A 59 -9.71 -8.27 7.01
C TYR A 59 -10.63 -9.48 7.06
N GLY A 60 -11.89 -9.35 6.63
CA GLY A 60 -12.87 -10.44 6.67
C GLY A 60 -13.24 -10.87 8.08
N ASP A 61 -13.75 -12.10 8.19
CA ASP A 61 -14.28 -12.65 9.44
C ASP A 61 -13.21 -13.34 10.31
N ASP A 62 -11.97 -13.44 9.83
CA ASP A 62 -10.88 -14.12 10.53
C ASP A 62 -10.29 -13.30 11.68
N LEU A 63 -10.62 -12.00 11.75
CA LEU A 63 -10.13 -11.07 12.76
C LEU A 63 -11.26 -10.60 13.69
N ALA A 64 -11.12 -10.87 15.00
CA ALA A 64 -12.00 -10.25 16.01
C ALA A 64 -11.69 -8.75 16.12
N MET A 65 -12.63 -7.91 15.72
CA MET A 65 -12.45 -6.46 15.62
C MET A 65 -13.20 -5.71 16.72
N ASP A 66 -12.49 -4.86 17.47
CA ASP A 66 -13.09 -3.81 18.28
C ASP A 66 -13.41 -2.62 17.35
N ARG A 67 -14.68 -2.48 17.00
CA ARG A 67 -15.14 -1.51 16.00
C ARG A 67 -14.85 -0.05 16.39
N GLU A 68 -14.94 0.31 17.66
CA GLU A 68 -14.63 1.69 18.10
C GLU A 68 -13.14 1.99 17.98
N ARG A 69 -12.29 1.06 18.44
CA ARG A 69 -10.83 1.19 18.35
C ARG A 69 -10.34 1.17 16.93
N THR A 70 -10.86 0.27 16.10
CA THR A 70 -10.51 0.21 14.68
C THR A 70 -11.03 1.44 13.93
N GLY A 71 -12.26 1.83 14.23
CA GLY A 71 -12.90 2.97 13.57
C GLY A 71 -12.23 4.31 13.82
N ILE A 72 -11.55 4.50 14.96
CA ILE A 72 -10.84 5.77 15.25
C ILE A 72 -9.47 5.87 14.55
N THR A 73 -9.03 4.85 13.83
CA THR A 73 -7.74 4.85 13.10
C THR A 73 -7.57 6.06 12.16
N TRP A 74 -8.67 6.61 11.64
CA TRP A 74 -8.62 7.83 10.83
C TRP A 74 -7.98 9.02 11.56
N ALA A 75 -8.10 9.09 12.89
CA ALA A 75 -7.50 10.15 13.68
C ALA A 75 -6.00 9.93 13.94
N GLU A 76 -5.53 8.68 13.96
CA GLU A 76 -4.11 8.34 14.04
C GLU A 76 -3.34 8.81 12.80
N PHE A 77 -3.94 8.65 11.63
CA PHE A 77 -3.34 9.03 10.34
C PHE A 77 -3.98 10.31 9.78
N SER A 78 -4.05 11.36 10.58
CA SER A 78 -4.75 12.61 10.21
C SER A 78 -4.20 13.31 8.95
N THR A 79 -3.02 12.91 8.45
CA THR A 79 -2.40 13.51 7.26
C THR A 79 -3.30 13.49 6.03
N HIS A 80 -4.13 12.43 5.84
CA HIS A 80 -5.08 12.34 4.72
C HIS A 80 -6.22 13.39 4.79
N MET A 81 -6.43 14.01 5.95
CA MET A 81 -7.38 15.11 6.11
C MET A 81 -6.81 16.47 5.67
N TYR A 82 -5.49 16.58 5.50
CA TYR A 82 -4.77 17.81 5.15
C TYR A 82 -4.03 17.71 3.81
N SER A 83 -3.64 16.52 3.39
CA SER A 83 -2.94 16.24 2.14
C SER A 83 -3.85 15.45 1.21
N ASN A 84 -4.67 16.17 0.49
CA ASN A 84 -5.75 15.68 -0.36
C ASN A 84 -5.25 14.60 -1.35
N PHE A 85 -5.87 13.43 -1.31
CA PHE A 85 -5.56 12.27 -2.16
C PHE A 85 -4.08 11.86 -2.17
N TYR A 86 -3.45 11.89 -0.98
CA TYR A 86 -2.03 11.56 -0.85
C TYR A 86 -1.81 10.08 -0.52
N VAL A 87 -2.61 9.48 0.38
CA VAL A 87 -2.27 8.21 1.02
C VAL A 87 -2.29 6.99 0.09
N TYR A 88 -3.02 7.02 -1.03
CA TYR A 88 -3.00 5.93 -2.02
C TYR A 88 -1.59 5.73 -2.63
N GLN A 89 -0.74 6.77 -2.63
CA GLN A 89 0.60 6.74 -3.21
C GLN A 89 1.54 5.75 -2.50
N TYR A 90 1.24 5.38 -1.26
CA TYR A 90 2.03 4.37 -0.56
C TYR A 90 1.88 2.99 -1.20
N ALA A 91 0.68 2.61 -1.61
CA ALA A 91 0.45 1.33 -2.30
C ALA A 91 1.10 1.31 -3.69
N THR A 92 1.00 2.39 -4.45
CA THR A 92 1.69 2.50 -5.75
C THR A 92 3.21 2.50 -5.57
N GLY A 93 3.70 3.15 -4.53
CA GLY A 93 5.12 3.20 -4.19
C GLY A 93 5.70 1.81 -3.88
N ILE A 94 5.05 1.03 -3.02
CA ILE A 94 5.51 -0.34 -2.70
C ILE A 94 5.40 -1.27 -3.91
N SER A 95 4.36 -1.14 -4.74
CA SER A 95 4.22 -1.90 -5.98
C SER A 95 5.36 -1.61 -6.95
N GLY A 96 5.63 -0.33 -7.22
CA GLY A 96 6.71 0.09 -8.09
C GLY A 96 8.08 -0.35 -7.56
N ALA A 97 8.33 -0.22 -6.26
CA ALA A 97 9.58 -0.61 -5.63
C ALA A 97 9.84 -2.13 -5.76
N ASN A 98 8.81 -2.97 -5.52
CA ASN A 98 8.95 -4.41 -5.69
C ASN A 98 9.20 -4.79 -7.16
N ALA A 99 8.50 -4.18 -8.11
CA ALA A 99 8.69 -4.45 -9.53
C ALA A 99 10.10 -4.04 -10.02
N LEU A 100 10.60 -2.88 -9.60
CA LEU A 100 11.97 -2.43 -9.90
C LEU A 100 13.01 -3.37 -9.31
N ALA A 101 12.86 -3.73 -8.04
CA ALA A 101 13.75 -4.66 -7.36
C ALA A 101 13.76 -6.04 -8.03
N ALA A 102 12.58 -6.57 -8.38
CA ALA A 102 12.46 -7.85 -9.07
C ALA A 102 13.18 -7.85 -10.42
N ASN A 103 13.03 -6.80 -11.22
CA ASN A 103 13.73 -6.68 -12.51
C ASN A 103 15.26 -6.68 -12.35
N ILE A 104 15.77 -5.98 -11.35
CA ILE A 104 17.21 -5.90 -11.04
C ILE A 104 17.73 -7.25 -10.55
N LEU A 105 17.04 -7.87 -9.61
CA LEU A 105 17.43 -9.16 -9.02
C LEU A 105 17.37 -10.32 -10.03
N ALA A 106 16.43 -10.26 -10.98
CA ALA A 106 16.35 -11.20 -12.09
C ALA A 106 17.43 -10.99 -13.16
N GLY A 107 18.26 -9.96 -13.06
CA GLY A 107 19.27 -9.63 -14.06
C GLY A 107 18.67 -9.22 -15.41
N ALA A 108 17.46 -8.63 -15.41
CA ALA A 108 16.83 -8.20 -16.64
C ALA A 108 17.71 -7.17 -17.39
N SER A 109 17.87 -7.37 -18.69
CA SER A 109 18.78 -6.53 -19.51
C SER A 109 18.48 -5.04 -19.36
N GLY A 110 19.48 -4.25 -18.98
CA GLY A 110 19.39 -2.80 -18.80
C GLY A 110 18.55 -2.35 -17.59
N ALA A 111 18.17 -3.25 -16.66
CA ALA A 111 17.34 -2.89 -15.50
C ALA A 111 18.06 -1.91 -14.55
N VAL A 112 19.32 -2.14 -14.27
CA VAL A 112 20.14 -1.27 -13.42
C VAL A 112 20.29 0.10 -14.04
N GLU A 113 20.64 0.15 -15.32
CA GLU A 113 20.84 1.39 -16.07
C GLU A 113 19.55 2.22 -16.08
N ARG A 114 18.40 1.61 -16.42
CA ARG A 114 17.09 2.30 -16.38
C ARG A 114 16.73 2.80 -14.98
N TYR A 115 17.02 2.02 -13.95
CA TYR A 115 16.80 2.47 -12.58
C TYR A 115 17.66 3.69 -12.21
N LEU A 116 18.94 3.69 -12.60
CA LEU A 116 19.82 4.84 -12.39
C LEU A 116 19.36 6.07 -13.18
N GLU A 117 18.90 5.88 -14.42
CA GLU A 117 18.29 6.95 -15.24
C GLU A 117 17.04 7.53 -14.57
N PHE A 118 16.19 6.67 -14.01
CA PHE A 118 15.02 7.09 -13.24
C PHE A 118 15.42 7.98 -12.04
N LEU A 119 16.43 7.58 -11.28
CA LEU A 119 16.94 8.38 -10.16
C LEU A 119 17.53 9.72 -10.64
N HIS A 120 18.26 9.74 -11.75
CA HIS A 120 18.84 10.95 -12.31
C HIS A 120 17.78 11.89 -12.92
N ALA A 121 16.66 11.38 -13.36
CA ALA A 121 15.59 12.21 -13.94
C ALA A 121 14.97 13.18 -12.91
N GLY A 122 15.02 12.85 -11.62
CA GLY A 122 14.46 13.69 -10.56
C GLY A 122 13.01 14.07 -10.85
N GLY A 123 12.69 15.34 -10.83
CA GLY A 123 11.36 15.89 -11.15
C GLY A 123 11.14 16.30 -12.60
N ALA A 124 11.99 15.87 -13.55
CA ALA A 124 11.91 16.29 -14.96
C ALA A 124 10.79 15.60 -15.76
N LEU A 125 10.22 14.53 -15.23
CA LEU A 125 9.18 13.73 -15.87
C LEU A 125 7.95 13.62 -14.97
N TYR A 126 6.79 13.35 -15.58
CA TYR A 126 5.62 12.92 -14.80
C TYR A 126 5.88 11.54 -14.17
N PRO A 127 5.30 11.25 -13.00
CA PRO A 127 5.60 10.02 -12.26
C PRO A 127 5.40 8.72 -13.06
N LEU A 128 4.31 8.60 -13.83
CA LEU A 128 4.06 7.42 -14.66
C LEU A 128 5.10 7.29 -15.78
N ASP A 129 5.46 8.38 -16.46
CA ASP A 129 6.47 8.36 -17.51
C ASP A 129 7.84 7.97 -16.96
N ALA A 130 8.20 8.47 -15.79
CA ALA A 130 9.44 8.13 -15.10
C ALA A 130 9.52 6.65 -14.76
N LEU A 131 8.45 6.07 -14.23
CA LEU A 131 8.37 4.66 -13.89
C LEU A 131 8.34 3.75 -15.12
N GLN A 132 7.62 4.14 -16.17
CA GLN A 132 7.63 3.40 -17.46
C GLN A 132 9.02 3.34 -18.08
N ARG A 133 9.80 4.43 -18.02
CA ARG A 133 11.22 4.42 -18.45
C ARG A 133 12.07 3.48 -17.59
N ALA A 134 11.78 3.36 -16.32
CA ALA A 134 12.42 2.40 -15.42
C ALA A 134 11.99 0.94 -15.67
N GLY A 135 10.96 0.73 -16.49
CA GLY A 135 10.44 -0.60 -16.85
C GLY A 135 9.28 -1.05 -15.96
N VAL A 136 8.56 -0.12 -15.34
CA VAL A 136 7.38 -0.40 -14.50
C VAL A 136 6.21 0.44 -14.98
N ASP A 137 5.12 -0.20 -15.38
CA ASP A 137 3.88 0.46 -15.79
C ASP A 137 2.81 0.36 -14.70
N LEU A 138 2.64 1.42 -13.93
CA LEU A 138 1.59 1.50 -12.90
C LEU A 138 0.20 1.84 -13.46
N SER A 139 0.04 2.01 -14.76
CA SER A 139 -1.29 2.09 -15.39
C SER A 139 -1.93 0.71 -15.63
N ALA A 140 -1.16 -0.35 -15.39
CA ALA A 140 -1.54 -1.74 -15.54
C ALA A 140 -1.53 -2.45 -14.16
N PRO A 141 -2.28 -3.55 -13.96
CA PRO A 141 -2.39 -4.23 -12.67
C PRO A 141 -1.14 -5.04 -12.29
N GLU A 142 -0.29 -5.42 -13.25
CA GLU A 142 0.81 -6.35 -13.06
C GLU A 142 1.78 -5.98 -11.92
N PRO A 143 2.17 -4.70 -11.70
CA PRO A 143 3.04 -4.37 -10.57
C PRO A 143 2.38 -4.60 -9.20
N VAL A 144 1.06 -4.42 -9.11
CA VAL A 144 0.29 -4.69 -7.88
C VAL A 144 0.19 -6.18 -7.64
N ASP A 145 -0.15 -6.96 -8.67
CA ASP A 145 -0.24 -8.43 -8.59
C ASP A 145 1.12 -9.04 -8.22
N ALA A 146 2.21 -8.53 -8.81
CA ALA A 146 3.57 -8.94 -8.47
C ALA A 146 3.93 -8.65 -7.00
N ALA A 147 3.51 -7.51 -6.46
CA ALA A 147 3.73 -7.19 -5.05
C ALA A 147 2.95 -8.13 -4.12
N PHE A 148 1.69 -8.48 -4.44
CA PHE A 148 0.95 -9.50 -3.69
C PHE A 148 1.62 -10.88 -3.75
N ALA A 149 2.19 -11.25 -4.91
CA ALA A 149 2.95 -12.50 -5.02
C ALA A 149 4.20 -12.51 -4.12
N VAL A 150 4.88 -11.38 -3.95
CA VAL A 150 5.99 -11.24 -2.99
C VAL A 150 5.51 -11.44 -1.56
N LEU A 151 4.36 -10.86 -1.18
CA LEU A 151 3.78 -11.07 0.15
C LEU A 151 3.44 -12.55 0.40
N ALA A 152 2.85 -13.23 -0.59
CA ALA A 152 2.55 -14.66 -0.51
C ALA A 152 3.82 -15.52 -0.33
N ASP A 153 4.92 -15.16 -1.00
CA ASP A 153 6.23 -15.82 -0.79
C ASP A 153 6.75 -15.61 0.65
N TYR A 154 6.62 -14.38 1.19
CA TYR A 154 6.99 -14.13 2.58
C TYR A 154 6.21 -14.99 3.58
N VAL A 155 4.89 -15.14 3.38
CA VAL A 155 4.05 -16.03 4.22
C VAL A 155 4.59 -17.46 4.14
N THR A 156 4.77 -18.00 2.95
CA THR A 156 5.26 -19.36 2.73
C THR A 156 6.63 -19.61 3.38
N ARG A 157 7.54 -18.64 3.24
CA ARG A 157 8.88 -18.70 3.85
C ARG A 157 8.82 -18.61 5.37
N LEU A 158 7.96 -17.77 5.92
CA LEU A 158 7.78 -17.64 7.37
C LEU A 158 7.23 -18.95 7.96
N GLU A 159 6.21 -19.55 7.34
CA GLU A 159 5.67 -20.86 7.73
C GLU A 159 6.76 -21.93 7.75
N SER A 160 7.58 -22.01 6.69
CA SER A 160 8.69 -22.95 6.61
C SER A 160 9.76 -22.77 7.68
N LEU A 161 9.93 -21.54 8.16
CA LEU A 161 10.87 -21.24 9.25
C LEU A 161 10.30 -21.54 10.63
N LEU A 162 9.00 -21.51 10.82
CA LEU A 162 8.34 -21.72 12.11
C LEU A 162 8.06 -23.21 12.38
N MET A 163 7.82 -24.01 11.36
CA MET A 163 7.76 -25.48 11.44
C MET A 163 9.14 -26.11 11.66
#